data_b5a261389b9c730223f8bc1de7014ffd
#
_entry.id   b5a261389b9c730223f8bc1de7014ffd
#
_cell.length_a   1.000
_cell.length_b   1.000
_cell.length_c   1.000
_cell.angle_alpha   90.00
_cell.angle_beta   90.00
_cell.angle_gamma   90.00
#
_symmetry.space_group_name_H-M   'P 1'
#
loop_
_entity.id
_entity.type
_entity.pdbx_description
1 polymer ?
#
loop_
_entity_poly.entity_id
_entity_poly.type
_entity_poly.pdbx_seq_one_letter_code
_entity_poly.pdbx_strand_id
1 'polypeptide(L)'
;MNLSSVDLNLLVVFEALYQTRNVTAAGGRLNRAQPSVSNALSRLRLLFDDPLFTRSGGGMLPTARAHQLMLQIHPVLEQIHQTLTPPTRFDPATASQRRFRLAAGDYADITLLPTIISRLRQDAPGIDIRVSRLDRRNVVQQLESGEIDVALGGDIEAVKGMLVQPLFTESFTCIASRHHPRLAAESWGLAQYVGLPHALYAPSDDGSARGIIDRRLAELGLERRVAATFSHIVALPAVVAGSDLIATLAHSVASQFADPAKVRFLPLPAELAVSTFSIDLVAGRQARRDPALTWLCDTLTQLNWGKSE
;
A
#
# COMPACT_ATOMS: atom_id res chain seq x y z
N MET A 1 29.51 25.92 -9.47
CA MET A 1 30.40 24.78 -9.06
C MET A 1 29.70 23.49 -9.46
N ASN A 2 30.37 22.59 -10.15
CA ASN A 2 29.77 21.27 -10.50
C ASN A 2 30.03 20.29 -9.34
N LEU A 3 28.97 19.65 -8.86
CA LEU A 3 29.06 18.73 -7.73
C LEU A 3 29.99 17.53 -8.02
N SER A 4 30.08 17.08 -9.28
CA SER A 4 30.97 15.98 -9.69
C SER A 4 32.47 16.29 -9.53
N SER A 5 32.85 17.57 -9.43
CA SER A 5 34.25 17.99 -9.21
C SER A 5 34.62 18.10 -7.72
N VAL A 6 33.66 17.90 -6.82
CA VAL A 6 33.86 18.01 -5.36
C VAL A 6 33.92 16.63 -4.74
N ASP A 7 35.01 16.36 -4.00
CA ASP A 7 35.14 15.16 -3.19
C ASP A 7 34.26 15.29 -1.94
N LEU A 8 33.07 14.67 -1.96
CA LEU A 8 32.11 14.74 -0.85
C LEU A 8 32.63 14.17 0.46
N ASN A 9 33.67 13.30 0.43
CA ASN A 9 34.30 12.84 1.67
C ASN A 9 34.96 13.98 2.46
N LEU A 10 35.29 15.09 1.83
CA LEU A 10 35.80 16.26 2.54
C LEU A 10 34.77 16.82 3.52
N LEU A 11 33.47 16.73 3.24
CA LEU A 11 32.43 17.20 4.15
C LEU A 11 32.37 16.33 5.43
N VAL A 12 32.56 15.02 5.30
CA VAL A 12 32.67 14.12 6.45
C VAL A 12 33.90 14.45 7.33
N VAL A 13 35.04 14.77 6.68
CA VAL A 13 36.25 15.19 7.41
C VAL A 13 36.04 16.56 8.07
N PHE A 14 35.34 17.49 7.42
CA PHE A 14 35.00 18.80 7.99
C PHE A 14 34.16 18.63 9.27
N GLU A 15 33.13 17.83 9.23
CA GLU A 15 32.27 17.56 10.39
C GLU A 15 33.06 16.93 11.55
N ALA A 16 33.91 15.93 11.27
CA ALA A 16 34.74 15.30 12.29
C ALA A 16 35.72 16.30 12.94
N LEU A 17 36.34 17.19 12.15
CA LEU A 17 37.22 18.25 12.64
C LEU A 17 36.45 19.27 13.48
N TYR A 18 35.25 19.65 13.04
CA TYR A 18 34.39 20.60 13.76
C TYR A 18 34.00 20.08 15.15
N GLN A 19 33.68 18.79 15.25
CA GLN A 19 33.26 18.15 16.50
C GLN A 19 34.43 17.89 17.44
N THR A 20 35.57 17.40 16.90
CA THR A 20 36.72 17.01 17.73
C THR A 20 37.68 18.16 18.00
N ARG A 21 37.68 19.21 17.17
CA ARG A 21 38.64 20.35 17.24
C ARG A 21 40.11 19.95 17.30
N ASN A 22 40.41 18.74 16.79
CA ASN A 22 41.73 18.15 16.82
C ASN A 22 41.92 17.20 15.64
N VAL A 23 43.01 17.40 14.87
CA VAL A 23 43.26 16.62 13.65
C VAL A 23 43.51 15.15 13.94
N THR A 24 44.23 14.84 15.03
CA THR A 24 44.53 13.46 15.43
C THR A 24 43.27 12.76 15.92
N ALA A 25 42.45 13.43 16.72
CA ALA A 25 41.17 12.88 17.21
C ALA A 25 40.19 12.67 16.06
N ALA A 26 40.12 13.60 15.10
CA ALA A 26 39.32 13.44 13.88
C ALA A 26 39.80 12.24 13.05
N GLY A 27 41.11 12.04 12.94
CA GLY A 27 41.70 10.87 12.29
C GLY A 27 41.29 9.55 12.96
N GLY A 28 41.37 9.48 14.29
CA GLY A 28 40.93 8.33 15.06
C GLY A 28 39.43 8.01 14.83
N ARG A 29 38.59 9.04 14.86
CA ARG A 29 37.15 8.88 14.63
C ARG A 29 36.81 8.34 13.22
N LEU A 30 37.59 8.76 12.21
CA LEU A 30 37.40 8.37 10.82
C LEU A 30 38.18 7.13 10.37
N ASN A 31 38.94 6.51 11.28
CA ASN A 31 39.92 5.46 10.96
C ASN A 31 40.90 5.89 9.85
N ARG A 32 41.40 7.14 9.92
CA ARG A 32 42.35 7.74 8.95
C ARG A 32 43.58 8.24 9.66
N ALA A 33 44.73 8.11 8.98
CA ALA A 33 45.99 8.67 9.48
C ALA A 33 45.90 10.22 9.53
N GLN A 34 46.50 10.82 10.56
CA GLN A 34 46.56 12.26 10.78
C GLN A 34 47.01 13.06 9.53
N PRO A 35 48.06 12.64 8.75
CA PRO A 35 48.45 13.32 7.52
C PRO A 35 47.33 13.38 6.47
N SER A 36 46.50 12.35 6.36
CA SER A 36 45.36 12.31 5.46
C SER A 36 44.30 13.34 5.85
N VAL A 37 44.00 13.49 7.13
CA VAL A 37 43.05 14.51 7.64
C VAL A 37 43.61 15.93 7.44
N SER A 38 44.92 16.13 7.66
CA SER A 38 45.58 17.42 7.42
C SER A 38 45.51 17.82 5.92
N ASN A 39 45.72 16.88 5.01
CA ASN A 39 45.61 17.12 3.58
C ASN A 39 44.15 17.45 3.19
N ALA A 40 43.18 16.70 3.73
CA ALA A 40 41.77 17.00 3.52
C ALA A 40 41.40 18.40 4.04
N LEU A 41 41.88 18.82 5.18
CA LEU A 41 41.69 20.18 5.71
C LEU A 41 42.27 21.24 4.76
N SER A 42 43.43 21.01 4.16
CA SER A 42 44.02 21.93 3.18
C SER A 42 43.13 22.05 1.94
N ARG A 43 42.59 20.94 1.46
CA ARG A 43 41.66 20.95 0.34
C ARG A 43 40.31 21.65 0.68
N LEU A 44 39.82 21.47 1.91
CA LEU A 44 38.61 22.17 2.39
C LEU A 44 38.81 23.67 2.45
N ARG A 45 39.99 24.16 2.87
CA ARG A 45 40.33 25.58 2.86
C ARG A 45 40.30 26.18 1.47
N LEU A 46 40.83 25.45 0.47
CA LEU A 46 40.78 25.86 -0.91
C LEU A 46 39.34 25.83 -1.44
N LEU A 47 38.54 24.81 -1.08
CA LEU A 47 37.18 24.66 -1.57
C LEU A 47 36.25 25.79 -1.07
N PHE A 48 36.41 26.21 0.19
CA PHE A 48 35.54 27.22 0.81
C PHE A 48 36.19 28.63 0.88
N ASP A 49 37.40 28.75 0.41
CA ASP A 49 38.19 30.00 0.46
C ASP A 49 38.23 30.61 1.89
N ASP A 50 38.44 29.76 2.90
CA ASP A 50 38.40 30.12 4.30
C ASP A 50 39.38 29.23 5.11
N PRO A 51 40.10 29.74 6.11
CA PRO A 51 40.92 28.93 7.00
C PRO A 51 40.15 27.83 7.71
N LEU A 52 38.86 27.96 7.89
CA LEU A 52 37.90 27.08 8.59
C LEU A 52 38.21 26.84 10.06
N PHE A 53 39.48 26.66 10.40
CA PHE A 53 39.93 26.48 11.76
C PHE A 53 41.21 27.24 11.98
N THR A 54 41.31 28.00 13.09
CA THR A 54 42.47 28.72 13.57
C THR A 54 43.10 27.96 14.75
N ARG A 55 44.42 28.07 14.93
CA ARG A 55 45.11 27.49 16.09
C ARG A 55 44.83 28.36 17.34
N SER A 56 44.55 27.67 18.46
CA SER A 56 44.46 28.25 19.80
C SER A 56 45.23 27.37 20.77
N GLY A 57 45.64 27.89 21.93
CA GLY A 57 46.45 27.18 22.91
C GLY A 57 45.90 25.84 23.42
N GLY A 58 44.64 25.51 23.15
CA GLY A 58 43.97 24.26 23.49
C GLY A 58 43.51 23.42 22.31
N GLY A 59 43.89 23.75 21.06
CA GLY A 59 43.42 23.01 19.88
C GLY A 59 43.09 23.90 18.67
N MET A 60 42.06 23.53 17.96
CA MET A 60 41.56 24.25 16.76
C MET A 60 40.23 24.92 17.07
N LEU A 61 40.09 26.20 16.74
CA LEU A 61 38.81 26.95 16.86
C LEU A 61 38.19 27.16 15.47
N PRO A 62 36.91 26.82 15.30
CA PRO A 62 36.19 27.09 14.05
C PRO A 62 36.08 28.58 13.77
N THR A 63 36.20 28.97 12.50
CA THR A 63 35.88 30.34 12.03
C THR A 63 34.38 30.55 12.01
N ALA A 64 33.93 31.84 11.89
CA ALA A 64 32.51 32.17 11.69
C ALA A 64 31.96 31.47 10.44
N ARG A 65 32.78 31.34 9.37
CA ARG A 65 32.43 30.63 8.15
C ARG A 65 32.23 29.14 8.40
N ALA A 66 33.11 28.52 9.18
CA ALA A 66 32.96 27.10 9.55
C ALA A 66 31.68 26.84 10.35
N HIS A 67 31.27 27.76 11.23
CA HIS A 67 29.98 27.64 11.93
C HIS A 67 28.80 27.67 10.97
N GLN A 68 28.77 28.62 10.02
CA GLN A 68 27.72 28.72 9.01
C GLN A 68 27.66 27.47 8.11
N LEU A 69 28.82 26.98 7.68
CA LEU A 69 28.90 25.77 6.87
C LEU A 69 28.41 24.54 7.64
N MET A 70 28.71 24.42 8.92
CA MET A 70 28.26 23.29 9.74
C MET A 70 26.74 23.21 9.82
N LEU A 71 26.06 24.36 9.94
CA LEU A 71 24.59 24.42 9.95
C LEU A 71 23.96 23.90 8.62
N GLN A 72 24.70 24.00 7.53
CA GLN A 72 24.25 23.54 6.20
C GLN A 72 24.67 22.10 5.89
N ILE A 73 25.88 21.72 6.28
CA ILE A 73 26.49 20.43 5.93
C ILE A 73 25.92 19.30 6.82
N HIS A 74 25.79 19.54 8.12
CA HIS A 74 25.33 18.51 9.06
C HIS A 74 23.97 17.88 8.67
N PRO A 75 22.92 18.64 8.34
CA PRO A 75 21.64 18.06 7.92
C PRO A 75 21.74 17.21 6.65
N VAL A 76 22.64 17.58 5.73
CA VAL A 76 22.86 16.83 4.49
C VAL A 76 23.55 15.50 4.78
N LEU A 77 24.60 15.50 5.62
CA LEU A 77 25.30 14.28 6.03
C LEU A 77 24.37 13.33 6.81
N GLU A 78 23.53 13.86 7.68
CA GLU A 78 22.52 13.09 8.39
C GLU A 78 21.51 12.44 7.41
N GLN A 79 21.04 13.17 6.39
CA GLN A 79 20.18 12.63 5.36
C GLN A 79 20.84 11.48 4.57
N ILE A 80 22.11 11.66 4.20
CA ILE A 80 22.89 10.61 3.55
C ILE A 80 23.02 9.39 4.47
N HIS A 81 23.34 9.61 5.75
CA HIS A 81 23.48 8.55 6.75
C HIS A 81 22.16 7.75 6.90
N GLN A 82 21.04 8.45 7.01
CA GLN A 82 19.70 7.82 7.05
C GLN A 82 19.40 7.01 5.78
N THR A 83 19.85 7.47 4.62
CA THR A 83 19.67 6.75 3.35
C THR A 83 20.52 5.48 3.27
N LEU A 84 21.73 5.52 3.85
CA LEU A 84 22.68 4.39 3.84
C LEU A 84 22.42 3.38 4.96
N THR A 85 21.76 3.81 6.03
CA THR A 85 21.45 2.95 7.18
C THR A 85 19.99 2.54 7.10
N PRO A 86 19.67 1.27 6.78
CA PRO A 86 18.29 0.82 6.80
C PRO A 86 17.68 1.07 8.18
N PRO A 87 16.45 1.58 8.26
CA PRO A 87 15.78 1.78 9.54
C PRO A 87 15.67 0.43 10.25
N THR A 88 16.30 0.29 11.40
CA THR A 88 16.26 -0.94 12.21
C THR A 88 14.93 -1.08 12.96
N ARG A 89 14.17 0.00 13.10
CA ARG A 89 12.89 0.04 13.79
C ARG A 89 12.01 1.14 13.18
N PHE A 90 10.73 0.85 13.04
CA PHE A 90 9.70 1.82 12.67
C PHE A 90 8.87 2.14 13.92
N ASP A 91 8.74 3.42 14.24
CA ASP A 91 7.85 3.89 15.30
C ASP A 91 6.68 4.64 14.64
N PRO A 92 5.48 4.05 14.62
CA PRO A 92 4.33 4.66 13.95
C PRO A 92 3.91 6.00 14.56
N ALA A 93 4.06 6.18 15.89
CA ALA A 93 3.61 7.37 16.58
C ALA A 93 4.43 8.62 16.22
N THR A 94 5.71 8.45 15.91
CA THR A 94 6.63 9.54 15.56
C THR A 94 6.97 9.61 14.07
N ALA A 95 6.51 8.62 13.30
CA ALA A 95 6.79 8.56 11.87
C ALA A 95 6.17 9.78 11.15
N SER A 96 7.01 10.45 10.37
CA SER A 96 6.61 11.56 9.51
C SER A 96 7.18 11.38 8.10
N GLN A 97 6.53 11.99 7.10
CA GLN A 97 6.96 11.94 5.69
C GLN A 97 6.95 10.52 5.06
N ARG A 98 6.48 9.49 5.76
CA ARG A 98 6.26 8.16 5.17
C ARG A 98 4.92 8.15 4.44
N ARG A 99 4.95 7.68 3.19
CA ARG A 99 3.74 7.46 2.40
C ARG A 99 3.60 5.98 2.09
N PHE A 100 2.44 5.41 2.41
CA PHE A 100 2.07 4.07 1.97
C PHE A 100 1.18 4.13 0.72
N ARG A 101 1.46 3.26 -0.24
CA ARG A 101 0.74 3.15 -1.51
C ARG A 101 -0.02 1.84 -1.53
N LEU A 102 -1.33 1.94 -1.39
CA LEU A 102 -2.23 0.80 -1.39
C LEU A 102 -2.88 0.68 -2.76
N ALA A 103 -2.95 -0.53 -3.32
CA ALA A 103 -3.79 -0.82 -4.47
C ALA A 103 -5.04 -1.56 -4.00
N ALA A 104 -6.21 -1.02 -4.32
CA ALA A 104 -7.49 -1.57 -3.93
C ALA A 104 -8.47 -1.55 -5.10
N GLY A 105 -9.39 -2.49 -5.12
CA GLY A 105 -10.51 -2.46 -6.06
C GLY A 105 -11.73 -1.82 -5.39
N ASP A 106 -12.73 -1.51 -6.18
CA ASP A 106 -13.99 -0.87 -5.78
C ASP A 106 -14.63 -1.52 -4.53
N TYR A 107 -14.59 -2.85 -4.44
CA TYR A 107 -15.02 -3.58 -3.25
C TYR A 107 -14.21 -3.17 -2.00
N ALA A 108 -12.88 -3.19 -2.10
CA ALA A 108 -12.00 -2.90 -0.97
C ALA A 108 -12.08 -1.42 -0.55
N ASP A 109 -12.30 -0.51 -1.52
CA ASP A 109 -12.46 0.92 -1.26
C ASP A 109 -13.61 1.19 -0.29
N ILE A 110 -14.71 0.44 -0.39
CA ILE A 110 -15.90 0.65 0.44
C ILE A 110 -15.94 -0.23 1.70
N THR A 111 -15.33 -1.43 1.66
CA THR A 111 -15.43 -2.38 2.77
C THR A 111 -14.19 -2.37 3.68
N LEU A 112 -12.99 -2.11 3.14
CA LEU A 112 -11.73 -2.21 3.87
C LEU A 112 -11.17 -0.83 4.24
N LEU A 113 -11.10 0.10 3.28
CA LEU A 113 -10.39 1.36 3.48
C LEU A 113 -10.94 2.22 4.61
N PRO A 114 -12.26 2.31 4.89
CA PRO A 114 -12.74 3.09 6.03
C PRO A 114 -12.12 2.63 7.36
N THR A 115 -12.08 1.32 7.61
CA THR A 115 -11.48 0.73 8.82
C THR A 115 -9.95 0.92 8.83
N ILE A 116 -9.29 0.69 7.70
CA ILE A 116 -7.84 0.89 7.55
C ILE A 116 -7.46 2.33 7.86
N ILE A 117 -8.11 3.29 7.19
CA ILE A 117 -7.79 4.72 7.35
C ILE A 117 -8.04 5.17 8.79
N SER A 118 -9.16 4.78 9.38
CA SER A 118 -9.46 5.11 10.78
C SER A 118 -8.36 4.63 11.72
N ARG A 119 -7.93 3.37 11.57
CA ARG A 119 -6.88 2.78 12.41
C ARG A 119 -5.53 3.47 12.20
N LEU A 120 -5.11 3.63 10.95
CA LEU A 120 -3.80 4.24 10.65
C LEU A 120 -3.74 5.71 11.08
N ARG A 121 -4.85 6.46 11.04
CA ARG A 121 -4.91 7.84 11.56
C ARG A 121 -4.78 7.92 13.07
N GLN A 122 -5.18 6.87 13.80
CA GLN A 122 -5.02 6.76 15.25
C GLN A 122 -3.58 6.37 15.63
N ASP A 123 -3.04 5.34 14.97
CA ASP A 123 -1.76 4.76 15.37
C ASP A 123 -0.54 5.55 14.83
N ALA A 124 -0.69 6.15 13.64
CA ALA A 124 0.40 6.82 12.92
C ALA A 124 -0.09 8.09 12.21
N PRO A 125 -0.46 9.14 12.94
CA PRO A 125 -1.08 10.35 12.37
C PRO A 125 -0.19 11.13 11.39
N GLY A 126 1.13 10.92 11.44
CA GLY A 126 2.11 11.61 10.58
C GLY A 126 2.37 10.92 9.24
N ILE A 127 1.77 9.76 8.96
CA ILE A 127 1.93 9.06 7.68
C ILE A 127 0.89 9.50 6.65
N ASP A 128 1.28 9.46 5.38
CA ASP A 128 0.38 9.63 4.25
C ASP A 128 -0.05 8.28 3.68
N ILE A 129 -1.28 8.22 3.17
CA ILE A 129 -1.80 7.05 2.47
C ILE A 129 -2.25 7.48 1.08
N ARG A 130 -1.77 6.79 0.05
CA ARG A 130 -2.23 6.92 -1.32
C ARG A 130 -2.89 5.62 -1.74
N VAL A 131 -4.14 5.70 -2.16
CA VAL A 131 -4.86 4.58 -2.74
C VAL A 131 -4.88 4.72 -4.26
N SER A 132 -4.63 3.64 -4.97
CA SER A 132 -4.76 3.53 -6.43
C SER A 132 -5.60 2.33 -6.79
N ARG A 133 -6.18 2.34 -8.00
CA ARG A 133 -6.96 1.21 -8.52
C ARG A 133 -6.08 -0.03 -8.64
N LEU A 134 -6.57 -1.17 -8.18
CA LEU A 134 -5.91 -2.46 -8.33
C LEU A 134 -5.87 -2.88 -9.80
N ASP A 135 -4.68 -2.89 -10.38
CA ASP A 135 -4.42 -3.44 -11.70
C ASP A 135 -3.98 -4.90 -11.57
N ARG A 136 -4.93 -5.83 -11.73
CA ARG A 136 -4.69 -7.28 -11.56
C ARG A 136 -3.65 -7.85 -12.53
N ARG A 137 -3.45 -7.22 -13.70
CA ARG A 137 -2.49 -7.70 -14.70
C ARG A 137 -1.06 -7.35 -14.32
N ASN A 138 -0.87 -6.19 -13.71
CA ASN A 138 0.45 -5.64 -13.40
C ASN A 138 0.77 -5.62 -11.90
N VAL A 139 -0.13 -6.12 -11.04
CA VAL A 139 0.00 -6.05 -9.57
C VAL A 139 1.31 -6.65 -9.06
N VAL A 140 1.75 -7.77 -9.60
CA VAL A 140 3.01 -8.42 -9.24
C VAL A 140 4.20 -7.50 -9.53
N GLN A 141 4.25 -6.92 -10.73
CA GLN A 141 5.31 -6.00 -11.13
C GLN A 141 5.30 -4.73 -10.29
N GLN A 142 4.12 -4.17 -10.02
CA GLN A 142 3.97 -2.96 -9.21
C GLN A 142 4.42 -3.19 -7.75
N LEU A 143 4.12 -4.35 -7.18
CA LEU A 143 4.59 -4.74 -5.85
C LEU A 143 6.11 -4.97 -5.83
N GLU A 144 6.69 -5.60 -6.85
CA GLU A 144 8.14 -5.87 -6.92
C GLU A 144 8.95 -4.59 -7.17
N SER A 145 8.46 -3.68 -8.01
CA SER A 145 9.10 -2.37 -8.26
C SER A 145 8.92 -1.38 -7.11
N GLY A 146 8.00 -1.65 -6.17
CA GLY A 146 7.62 -0.73 -5.11
C GLY A 146 6.80 0.47 -5.61
N GLU A 147 6.14 0.38 -6.76
CA GLU A 147 5.15 1.36 -7.21
C GLU A 147 3.94 1.36 -6.27
N ILE A 148 3.55 0.19 -5.80
CA ILE A 148 2.61 -0.02 -4.69
C ILE A 148 3.28 -0.82 -3.58
N ASP A 149 2.86 -0.59 -2.35
CA ASP A 149 3.41 -1.25 -1.16
C ASP A 149 2.59 -2.49 -0.79
N VAL A 150 1.26 -2.40 -0.92
CA VAL A 150 0.30 -3.46 -0.58
C VAL A 150 -0.85 -3.46 -1.59
N ALA A 151 -1.31 -4.63 -1.96
CA ALA A 151 -2.55 -4.85 -2.72
C ALA A 151 -3.60 -5.53 -1.83
N LEU A 152 -4.86 -5.06 -1.91
CA LEU A 152 -5.99 -5.52 -1.10
C LEU A 152 -7.13 -6.01 -1.99
N GLY A 153 -7.61 -7.21 -1.77
CA GLY A 153 -8.76 -7.74 -2.50
C GLY A 153 -8.80 -9.26 -2.57
N GLY A 154 -9.79 -9.80 -3.25
CA GLY A 154 -9.89 -11.23 -3.54
C GLY A 154 -9.20 -11.61 -4.85
N ASP A 155 -8.76 -12.87 -4.98
CA ASP A 155 -8.19 -13.44 -6.21
C ASP A 155 -7.04 -12.60 -6.79
N ILE A 156 -6.11 -12.17 -5.93
CA ILE A 156 -4.89 -11.47 -6.33
C ILE A 156 -3.82 -12.50 -6.62
N GLU A 157 -3.29 -12.49 -7.85
CA GLU A 157 -2.17 -13.34 -8.22
C GLU A 157 -0.93 -12.95 -7.43
N ALA A 158 -0.25 -13.94 -6.86
CA ALA A 158 0.98 -13.75 -6.12
C ALA A 158 2.03 -14.76 -6.56
N VAL A 159 3.29 -14.30 -6.62
CA VAL A 159 4.42 -15.16 -6.97
C VAL A 159 5.20 -15.60 -5.74
N LYS A 160 5.99 -16.67 -5.88
CA LYS A 160 6.80 -17.22 -4.78
C LYS A 160 7.66 -16.14 -4.11
N GLY A 161 7.53 -16.02 -2.80
CA GLY A 161 8.30 -15.11 -1.97
C GLY A 161 7.58 -13.80 -1.61
N MET A 162 6.45 -13.49 -2.23
CA MET A 162 5.55 -12.43 -1.77
C MET A 162 4.91 -12.81 -0.44
N LEU A 163 4.52 -11.81 0.31
CA LEU A 163 3.70 -11.96 1.50
C LEU A 163 2.24 -12.01 1.05
N VAL A 164 1.55 -13.09 1.39
CA VAL A 164 0.10 -13.24 1.20
C VAL A 164 -0.51 -13.54 2.55
N GLN A 165 -1.40 -12.69 3.00
CA GLN A 165 -2.10 -12.84 4.28
C GLN A 165 -3.60 -12.74 4.06
N PRO A 166 -4.37 -13.79 4.33
CA PRO A 166 -5.81 -13.71 4.34
C PRO A 166 -6.27 -12.79 5.47
N LEU A 167 -7.12 -11.83 5.14
CA LEU A 167 -7.72 -10.91 6.11
C LEU A 167 -9.01 -11.49 6.66
N PHE A 168 -9.90 -11.92 5.78
CA PHE A 168 -11.17 -12.59 6.13
C PHE A 168 -11.76 -13.31 4.92
N THR A 169 -12.82 -14.03 5.16
CA THR A 169 -13.62 -14.68 4.11
C THR A 169 -14.92 -13.90 3.87
N GLU A 170 -15.25 -13.72 2.61
CA GLU A 170 -16.48 -13.07 2.16
C GLU A 170 -17.39 -14.08 1.46
N SER A 171 -18.68 -13.85 1.50
CA SER A 171 -19.68 -14.69 0.83
C SER A 171 -20.37 -13.95 -0.30
N PHE A 172 -20.98 -14.71 -1.21
CA PHE A 172 -21.84 -14.15 -2.23
C PHE A 172 -23.30 -14.22 -1.83
N THR A 173 -24.05 -13.21 -2.26
CA THR A 173 -25.51 -13.22 -2.27
C THR A 173 -26.04 -12.80 -3.62
N CYS A 174 -27.22 -13.28 -3.98
CA CYS A 174 -27.95 -12.78 -5.13
C CYS A 174 -28.98 -11.75 -4.66
N ILE A 175 -29.13 -10.65 -5.40
CA ILE A 175 -30.17 -9.67 -5.15
C ILE A 175 -31.08 -9.53 -6.36
N ALA A 176 -32.35 -9.29 -6.11
CA ALA A 176 -33.38 -9.04 -7.12
C ALA A 176 -34.35 -7.95 -6.64
N SER A 177 -35.02 -7.26 -7.55
CA SER A 177 -36.12 -6.37 -7.19
C SER A 177 -37.20 -7.11 -6.40
N ARG A 178 -37.76 -6.47 -5.37
CA ARG A 178 -38.95 -7.03 -4.65
C ARG A 178 -40.12 -7.23 -5.59
N HIS A 179 -40.24 -6.44 -6.63
CA HIS A 179 -41.29 -6.50 -7.62
C HIS A 179 -40.85 -7.13 -8.95
N HIS A 180 -39.84 -8.01 -8.88
CA HIS A 180 -39.30 -8.65 -10.08
C HIS A 180 -40.39 -9.48 -10.81
N PRO A 181 -40.64 -9.19 -12.11
CA PRO A 181 -41.85 -9.70 -12.80
C PRO A 181 -41.84 -11.21 -13.03
N ARG A 182 -40.67 -11.83 -13.07
CA ARG A 182 -40.50 -13.28 -13.36
C ARG A 182 -39.95 -14.10 -12.20
N LEU A 183 -39.79 -13.49 -11.03
CA LEU A 183 -39.19 -14.18 -9.86
C LEU A 183 -40.30 -14.69 -8.94
N ALA A 184 -40.64 -15.96 -9.02
CA ALA A 184 -41.49 -16.63 -8.06
C ALA A 184 -40.63 -17.17 -6.88
N ALA A 185 -41.00 -16.80 -5.65
CA ALA A 185 -40.24 -17.17 -4.48
C ALA A 185 -40.14 -18.69 -4.24
N GLU A 186 -41.19 -19.41 -4.66
CA GLU A 186 -41.33 -20.86 -4.46
C GLU A 186 -40.46 -21.71 -5.41
N SER A 187 -39.95 -21.12 -6.50
CA SER A 187 -39.18 -21.81 -7.52
C SER A 187 -37.71 -21.36 -7.63
N TRP A 188 -37.21 -20.62 -6.62
CA TRP A 188 -35.84 -20.16 -6.67
C TRP A 188 -34.84 -21.32 -6.64
N GLY A 189 -33.99 -21.38 -7.64
CA GLY A 189 -32.95 -22.40 -7.83
C GLY A 189 -32.13 -22.14 -9.07
N LEU A 190 -31.27 -23.09 -9.44
CA LEU A 190 -30.32 -22.93 -10.54
C LEU A 190 -30.98 -22.61 -11.89
N ALA A 191 -32.06 -23.29 -12.22
CA ALA A 191 -32.76 -23.05 -13.49
C ALA A 191 -33.31 -21.61 -13.59
N GLN A 192 -33.87 -21.08 -12.50
CA GLN A 192 -34.36 -19.71 -12.46
C GLN A 192 -33.23 -18.70 -12.45
N TYR A 193 -32.15 -18.97 -11.70
CA TYR A 193 -30.94 -18.16 -11.69
C TYR A 193 -30.35 -17.99 -13.08
N VAL A 194 -30.18 -19.09 -13.83
CA VAL A 194 -29.63 -19.06 -15.20
C VAL A 194 -30.59 -18.42 -16.20
N GLY A 195 -31.90 -18.63 -16.03
CA GLY A 195 -32.92 -18.14 -16.94
C GLY A 195 -33.24 -16.64 -16.85
N LEU A 196 -32.78 -15.95 -15.83
CA LEU A 196 -32.98 -14.51 -15.65
C LEU A 196 -31.77 -13.71 -16.23
N PRO A 197 -32.00 -12.44 -16.65
CA PRO A 197 -30.87 -11.58 -17.07
C PRO A 197 -30.14 -11.03 -15.87
N HIS A 198 -28.79 -10.95 -15.99
CA HIS A 198 -27.88 -10.53 -14.92
C HIS A 198 -27.28 -9.15 -15.16
N ALA A 199 -27.15 -8.38 -14.08
CA ALA A 199 -26.20 -7.29 -13.95
C ALA A 199 -24.91 -7.83 -13.36
N LEU A 200 -23.79 -7.61 -14.04
CA LEU A 200 -22.47 -8.12 -13.68
C LEU A 200 -21.55 -7.00 -13.23
N TYR A 201 -20.89 -7.17 -12.08
CA TYR A 201 -19.72 -6.40 -11.71
C TYR A 201 -18.49 -6.95 -12.43
N ALA A 202 -17.86 -6.14 -13.27
CA ALA A 202 -16.61 -6.45 -13.96
C ALA A 202 -15.68 -5.25 -13.84
N PRO A 203 -14.72 -5.29 -12.89
CA PRO A 203 -13.82 -4.17 -12.61
C PRO A 203 -12.78 -3.92 -13.70
N SER A 204 -12.57 -4.85 -14.63
CA SER A 204 -11.61 -4.72 -15.73
C SER A 204 -12.29 -4.15 -16.99
N ASP A 205 -11.59 -3.25 -17.69
CA ASP A 205 -12.11 -2.50 -18.84
C ASP A 205 -12.44 -3.37 -20.08
N ASP A 206 -11.95 -4.61 -20.12
CA ASP A 206 -12.18 -5.53 -21.25
C ASP A 206 -13.42 -6.41 -21.12
N GLY A 207 -14.19 -6.27 -20.03
CA GLY A 207 -15.39 -7.06 -19.80
C GLY A 207 -15.17 -8.59 -19.74
N SER A 208 -13.93 -9.04 -19.84
CA SER A 208 -13.56 -10.46 -19.97
C SER A 208 -13.50 -11.20 -18.63
N ALA A 209 -13.73 -10.51 -17.51
CA ALA A 209 -13.63 -11.09 -16.19
C ALA A 209 -14.80 -12.08 -15.95
N ARG A 210 -14.63 -13.31 -16.44
CA ARG A 210 -15.44 -14.44 -15.97
C ARG A 210 -15.12 -14.63 -14.49
N GLY A 211 -16.03 -14.21 -13.62
CA GLY A 211 -15.92 -14.38 -12.18
C GLY A 211 -15.98 -15.86 -11.77
N ILE A 212 -15.79 -16.08 -10.48
CA ILE A 212 -15.88 -17.43 -9.88
C ILE A 212 -17.22 -18.11 -10.19
N ILE A 213 -18.31 -17.35 -10.23
CA ILE A 213 -19.65 -17.86 -10.57
C ILE A 213 -19.72 -18.34 -12.03
N ASP A 214 -19.11 -17.59 -12.96
CA ASP A 214 -19.14 -17.97 -14.38
C ASP A 214 -18.27 -19.20 -14.64
N ARG A 215 -17.14 -19.33 -13.92
CA ARG A 215 -16.33 -20.57 -13.97
C ARG A 215 -17.14 -21.76 -13.45
N ARG A 216 -17.86 -21.59 -12.35
CA ARG A 216 -18.69 -22.66 -11.78
C ARG A 216 -19.86 -23.05 -12.69
N LEU A 217 -20.53 -22.09 -13.32
CA LEU A 217 -21.54 -22.37 -14.34
C LEU A 217 -20.98 -23.16 -15.52
N ALA A 218 -19.80 -22.77 -16.01
CA ALA A 218 -19.14 -23.47 -17.12
C ALA A 218 -18.79 -24.93 -16.77
N GLU A 219 -18.36 -25.22 -15.53
CA GLU A 219 -18.14 -26.59 -15.05
C GLU A 219 -19.43 -27.44 -15.09
N LEU A 220 -20.59 -26.81 -14.92
CA LEU A 220 -21.91 -27.44 -15.03
C LEU A 220 -22.46 -27.48 -16.46
N GLY A 221 -21.70 -27.00 -17.45
CA GLY A 221 -22.16 -26.88 -18.83
C GLY A 221 -23.21 -25.80 -19.04
N LEU A 222 -23.28 -24.80 -18.15
CA LEU A 222 -24.27 -23.73 -18.13
C LEU A 222 -23.60 -22.37 -18.34
N GLU A 223 -24.39 -21.42 -18.80
CA GLU A 223 -24.02 -20.01 -18.88
C GLU A 223 -25.22 -19.14 -18.48
N ARG A 224 -24.94 -17.93 -17.99
CA ARG A 224 -25.97 -16.94 -17.68
C ARG A 224 -25.94 -15.80 -18.70
N ARG A 225 -27.11 -15.23 -19.00
CA ARG A 225 -27.19 -14.03 -19.81
C ARG A 225 -26.77 -12.80 -19.00
N VAL A 226 -25.63 -12.23 -19.31
CA VAL A 226 -25.22 -10.92 -18.79
C VAL A 226 -25.86 -9.85 -19.68
N ALA A 227 -26.84 -9.13 -19.14
CA ALA A 227 -27.57 -8.10 -19.87
C ALA A 227 -26.98 -6.70 -19.69
N ALA A 228 -26.25 -6.48 -18.57
CA ALA A 228 -25.55 -5.23 -18.29
C ALA A 228 -24.29 -5.50 -17.46
N THR A 229 -23.22 -4.75 -17.75
CA THR A 229 -21.94 -4.86 -17.06
C THR A 229 -21.56 -3.51 -16.44
N PHE A 230 -21.04 -3.52 -15.22
CA PHE A 230 -20.70 -2.33 -14.44
C PHE A 230 -19.27 -2.42 -13.91
N SER A 231 -18.53 -1.32 -14.00
CA SER A 231 -17.20 -1.19 -13.41
C SER A 231 -17.24 -0.83 -11.92
N HIS A 232 -18.39 -0.40 -11.40
CA HIS A 232 -18.59 0.00 -10.01
C HIS A 232 -19.65 -0.86 -9.33
N ILE A 233 -19.21 -1.60 -8.28
CA ILE A 233 -20.09 -2.55 -7.58
C ILE A 233 -21.26 -1.87 -6.87
N VAL A 234 -21.08 -0.64 -6.40
CA VAL A 234 -22.10 0.14 -5.67
C VAL A 234 -23.32 0.51 -6.50
N ALA A 235 -23.21 0.48 -7.84
CA ALA A 235 -24.31 0.78 -8.72
C ALA A 235 -25.34 -0.37 -8.80
N LEU A 236 -24.93 -1.61 -8.58
CA LEU A 236 -25.75 -2.78 -8.80
C LEU A 236 -27.04 -2.82 -7.96
N PRO A 237 -27.04 -2.52 -6.64
CA PRO A 237 -28.26 -2.55 -5.86
C PRO A 237 -29.34 -1.61 -6.38
N ALA A 238 -28.97 -0.39 -6.81
CA ALA A 238 -29.91 0.58 -7.36
C ALA A 238 -30.44 0.16 -8.73
N VAL A 239 -29.57 -0.39 -9.59
CA VAL A 239 -29.96 -0.92 -10.91
C VAL A 239 -30.95 -2.07 -10.77
N VAL A 240 -30.64 -3.03 -9.90
CA VAL A 240 -31.51 -4.20 -9.65
C VAL A 240 -32.85 -3.79 -9.07
N ALA A 241 -32.89 -2.81 -8.16
CA ALA A 241 -34.14 -2.33 -7.56
C ALA A 241 -35.14 -1.81 -8.61
N GLY A 242 -34.66 -1.24 -9.71
CA GLY A 242 -35.47 -0.63 -10.76
C GLY A 242 -35.61 -1.43 -12.06
N SER A 243 -35.20 -2.70 -12.10
CA SER A 243 -35.16 -3.50 -13.32
C SER A 243 -35.60 -4.95 -13.12
N ASP A 244 -35.62 -5.71 -14.24
CA ASP A 244 -35.79 -7.17 -14.25
C ASP A 244 -34.46 -7.93 -14.20
N LEU A 245 -33.37 -7.26 -13.78
CA LEU A 245 -32.05 -7.85 -13.62
C LEU A 245 -31.89 -8.44 -12.21
N ILE A 246 -31.10 -9.50 -12.12
CA ILE A 246 -30.57 -9.98 -10.85
C ILE A 246 -29.07 -9.74 -10.82
N ALA A 247 -28.49 -9.62 -9.63
CA ALA A 247 -27.05 -9.48 -9.49
C ALA A 247 -26.51 -10.39 -8.37
N THR A 248 -25.36 -10.99 -8.63
CA THR A 248 -24.59 -11.72 -7.60
C THR A 248 -23.40 -10.87 -7.23
N LEU A 249 -23.29 -10.53 -5.95
CA LEU A 249 -22.22 -9.68 -5.40
C LEU A 249 -21.86 -10.11 -3.99
N ALA A 250 -20.78 -9.54 -3.44
CA ALA A 250 -20.37 -9.74 -2.08
C ALA A 250 -21.50 -9.39 -1.11
N HIS A 251 -21.74 -10.25 -0.12
CA HIS A 251 -22.84 -10.07 0.83
C HIS A 251 -22.71 -8.76 1.63
N SER A 252 -21.50 -8.39 2.04
CA SER A 252 -21.24 -7.14 2.74
C SER A 252 -21.67 -5.91 1.93
N VAL A 253 -21.40 -5.90 0.62
CA VAL A 253 -21.81 -4.81 -0.28
C VAL A 253 -23.33 -4.78 -0.43
N ALA A 254 -23.95 -5.93 -0.65
CA ALA A 254 -25.41 -6.00 -0.74
C ALA A 254 -26.06 -5.48 0.54
N SER A 255 -25.60 -5.92 1.70
CA SER A 255 -26.12 -5.52 3.01
C SER A 255 -25.96 -4.03 3.30
N GLN A 256 -24.88 -3.42 2.82
CA GLN A 256 -24.59 -2.01 3.06
C GLN A 256 -25.35 -1.07 2.10
N PHE A 257 -25.52 -1.45 0.84
CA PHE A 257 -26.01 -0.54 -0.22
C PHE A 257 -27.38 -0.90 -0.78
N ALA A 258 -27.90 -2.10 -0.53
CA ALA A 258 -29.22 -2.44 -0.98
C ALA A 258 -30.29 -1.92 -0.01
N ASP A 259 -31.30 -1.23 -0.55
CA ASP A 259 -32.48 -0.84 0.21
C ASP A 259 -33.39 -2.07 0.37
N PRO A 260 -33.57 -2.61 1.60
CA PRO A 260 -34.39 -3.79 1.83
C PRO A 260 -35.86 -3.60 1.47
N ALA A 261 -36.33 -2.35 1.35
CA ALA A 261 -37.68 -2.07 0.89
C ALA A 261 -37.84 -2.29 -0.62
N LYS A 262 -36.77 -2.23 -1.38
CA LYS A 262 -36.77 -2.30 -2.85
C LYS A 262 -36.21 -3.58 -3.42
N VAL A 263 -35.26 -4.20 -2.71
CA VAL A 263 -34.60 -5.45 -3.13
C VAL A 263 -34.84 -6.57 -2.13
N ARG A 264 -34.80 -7.80 -2.61
CA ARG A 264 -34.76 -9.00 -1.80
C ARG A 264 -33.42 -9.69 -1.98
N PHE A 265 -32.96 -10.31 -0.91
CA PHE A 265 -31.77 -11.14 -0.88
C PHE A 265 -32.18 -12.59 -1.13
N LEU A 266 -31.43 -13.25 -1.97
CA LEU A 266 -31.65 -14.64 -2.37
C LEU A 266 -30.36 -15.42 -2.15
N PRO A 267 -30.43 -16.62 -1.59
CA PRO A 267 -29.24 -17.48 -1.48
C PRO A 267 -28.77 -17.85 -2.88
N LEU A 268 -27.46 -18.08 -3.04
CA LEU A 268 -27.00 -18.74 -4.26
C LEU A 268 -27.60 -20.13 -4.36
N PRO A 269 -27.94 -20.59 -5.60
CA PRO A 269 -28.29 -22.01 -5.81
C PRO A 269 -27.21 -22.93 -5.27
N ALA A 270 -27.60 -24.04 -4.64
CA ALA A 270 -26.69 -24.97 -3.97
C ALA A 270 -25.62 -25.53 -4.91
N GLU A 271 -25.94 -25.71 -6.18
CA GLU A 271 -25.03 -26.20 -7.22
C GLU A 271 -23.92 -25.20 -7.55
N LEU A 272 -24.18 -23.90 -7.31
CA LEU A 272 -23.22 -22.81 -7.49
C LEU A 272 -22.46 -22.51 -6.20
N ALA A 273 -22.64 -23.32 -5.16
CA ALA A 273 -22.08 -23.10 -3.83
C ALA A 273 -20.56 -22.88 -3.85
N VAL A 274 -20.16 -21.69 -4.23
CA VAL A 274 -18.93 -21.05 -3.83
C VAL A 274 -19.24 -20.42 -2.49
N SER A 275 -19.04 -21.19 -1.43
CA SER A 275 -19.50 -20.79 -0.09
C SER A 275 -18.84 -19.50 0.36
N THR A 276 -17.56 -19.31 0.08
CA THR A 276 -16.80 -18.10 0.46
C THR A 276 -15.61 -17.88 -0.47
N PHE A 277 -15.10 -16.67 -0.49
CA PHE A 277 -13.82 -16.32 -1.13
C PHE A 277 -12.95 -15.50 -0.16
N SER A 278 -11.64 -15.66 -0.27
CA SER A 278 -10.70 -14.94 0.58
C SER A 278 -10.55 -13.50 0.11
N ILE A 279 -10.48 -12.60 1.07
CA ILE A 279 -9.98 -11.25 0.88
C ILE A 279 -8.58 -11.22 1.48
N ASP A 280 -7.60 -10.94 0.63
CA ASP A 280 -6.20 -11.06 0.97
C ASP A 280 -5.50 -9.70 0.95
N LEU A 281 -4.47 -9.61 1.78
CA LEU A 281 -3.40 -8.63 1.70
C LEU A 281 -2.22 -9.28 0.99
N VAL A 282 -1.74 -8.65 -0.08
CA VAL A 282 -0.54 -9.09 -0.80
C VAL A 282 0.49 -7.98 -0.80
N ALA A 283 1.74 -8.31 -0.41
CA ALA A 283 2.86 -7.38 -0.42
C ALA A 283 4.10 -8.00 -1.06
N GLY A 284 4.94 -7.15 -1.65
CA GLY A 284 6.17 -7.58 -2.29
C GLY A 284 7.21 -8.12 -1.31
N ARG A 285 8.27 -8.75 -1.84
CA ARG A 285 9.35 -9.36 -1.01
C ARG A 285 10.04 -8.38 -0.07
N GLN A 286 10.08 -7.10 -0.44
CA GLN A 286 10.64 -6.02 0.37
C GLN A 286 9.86 -5.77 1.68
N ALA A 287 8.59 -6.15 1.76
CA ALA A 287 7.79 -5.97 2.97
C ALA A 287 8.40 -6.62 4.21
N ARG A 288 9.16 -7.70 4.03
CA ARG A 288 9.87 -8.38 5.13
C ARG A 288 11.16 -7.69 5.57
N ARG A 289 11.67 -6.73 4.79
CA ARG A 289 12.93 -6.01 5.03
C ARG A 289 12.72 -4.55 5.41
N ASP A 290 11.55 -4.02 5.14
CA ASP A 290 11.14 -2.66 5.51
C ASP A 290 10.29 -2.72 6.79
N PRO A 291 10.81 -2.24 7.94
CA PRO A 291 10.07 -2.28 9.21
C PRO A 291 8.74 -1.54 9.16
N ALA A 292 8.62 -0.50 8.34
CA ALA A 292 7.37 0.24 8.17
C ALA A 292 6.33 -0.59 7.41
N LEU A 293 6.74 -1.31 6.36
CA LEU A 293 5.83 -2.21 5.64
C LEU A 293 5.44 -3.43 6.47
N THR A 294 6.40 -3.98 7.24
CA THR A 294 6.09 -5.06 8.20
C THR A 294 5.03 -4.59 9.19
N TRP A 295 5.22 -3.42 9.82
CA TRP A 295 4.25 -2.83 10.73
C TRP A 295 2.88 -2.63 10.07
N LEU A 296 2.84 -2.11 8.85
CA LEU A 296 1.59 -1.92 8.11
C LEU A 296 0.87 -3.25 7.89
N CYS A 297 1.56 -4.26 7.37
CA CYS A 297 0.98 -5.58 7.12
C CYS A 297 0.46 -6.23 8.40
N ASP A 298 1.23 -6.17 9.49
CA ASP A 298 0.83 -6.70 10.80
C ASP A 298 -0.40 -5.96 11.34
N THR A 299 -0.41 -4.63 11.26
CA THR A 299 -1.54 -3.80 11.69
C THR A 299 -2.81 -4.16 10.92
N LEU A 300 -2.73 -4.27 9.58
CA LEU A 300 -3.89 -4.60 8.75
C LEU A 300 -4.40 -6.03 8.99
N THR A 301 -3.50 -6.97 9.26
CA THR A 301 -3.88 -8.37 9.56
C THR A 301 -4.57 -8.50 10.92
N GLN A 302 -4.21 -7.65 11.88
CA GLN A 302 -4.78 -7.65 13.24
C GLN A 302 -6.09 -6.87 13.35
N LEU A 303 -6.53 -6.17 12.30
CA LEU A 303 -7.80 -5.48 12.31
C LEU A 303 -8.96 -6.47 12.49
N ASN A 304 -9.96 -6.05 13.26
CA ASN A 304 -11.22 -6.78 13.34
C ASN A 304 -12.04 -6.44 12.07
N TRP A 305 -12.06 -7.36 11.11
CA TRP A 305 -12.76 -7.20 9.84
C TRP A 305 -14.28 -7.52 9.95
N GLY A 306 -14.86 -7.34 11.15
CA GLY A 306 -16.29 -7.52 11.35
C GLY A 306 -16.76 -8.88 10.84
N LYS A 307 -16.55 -9.94 11.58
CA LYS A 307 -17.36 -11.15 11.39
C LYS A 307 -18.79 -10.72 11.73
N SER A 308 -19.61 -10.44 10.72
CA SER A 308 -21.04 -10.51 10.88
C SER A 308 -21.33 -11.95 11.31
N GLU A 309 -21.68 -12.13 12.58
CA GLU A 309 -22.27 -13.36 13.08
C GLU A 309 -23.57 -13.68 12.32
#